data_c9c14588c2c8f1c711422a273bdcd838
#
_entry.id   c9c14588c2c8f1c711422a273bdcd838
#
_cell.length_a   1.000
_cell.length_b   1.000
_cell.length_c   1.000
_cell.angle_alpha   90.00
_cell.angle_beta   90.00
_cell.angle_gamma   90.00
#
_symmetry.space_group_name_H-M   'P 1'
#
loop_
_entity.id
_entity.type
_entity.pdbx_description
1 polymer ?
#
loop_
_entity_poly.entity_id
_entity_poly.type
_entity_poly.pdbx_seq_one_letter_code
_entity_poly.pdbx_strand_id
1 'polypeptide(L)'
;MPVVLKIDPHRRVVHSAFYGKITDAELLGHRKRIASDSDFNPQFADIVDFSDVTDPAITESAIGALAANPSLFSSSAIHIVIAPAAVMFRLGAKFKELAQSSRPNFYVVKTRAEAYEILLTGNKPQSTPH
;
A
#
# COMPACT_ATOMS: atom_id res chain seq x y z
N MET A 1 -3.23 18.10 0.20
CA MET A 1 -2.82 16.76 0.65
C MET A 1 -2.15 16.05 -0.52
N PRO A 2 -0.93 15.46 -0.37
CA PRO A 2 -0.20 14.82 -1.47
C PRO A 2 -0.70 13.40 -1.75
N VAL A 3 -1.99 13.17 -1.67
CA VAL A 3 -2.58 11.87 -1.95
C VAL A 3 -3.97 12.03 -2.53
N VAL A 4 -4.27 11.20 -3.52
CA VAL A 4 -5.62 11.04 -4.07
C VAL A 4 -6.13 9.68 -3.61
N LEU A 5 -7.17 9.70 -2.80
CA LEU A 5 -7.81 8.48 -2.30
C LEU A 5 -9.08 8.22 -3.11
N LYS A 6 -9.18 7.01 -3.65
CA LYS A 6 -10.39 6.54 -4.33
C LYS A 6 -10.76 5.18 -3.79
N ILE A 7 -11.97 5.04 -3.29
CA ILE A 7 -12.50 3.75 -2.87
C ILE A 7 -13.59 3.35 -3.87
N ASP A 8 -13.39 2.21 -4.50
CA ASP A 8 -14.33 1.67 -5.48
C ASP A 8 -15.01 0.44 -4.88
N PRO A 9 -16.22 0.59 -4.33
CA PRO A 9 -16.92 -0.54 -3.70
C PRO A 9 -17.36 -1.59 -4.71
N HIS A 10 -17.54 -1.21 -5.97
CA HIS A 10 -17.91 -2.14 -7.02
C HIS A 10 -16.75 -3.11 -7.32
N ARG A 11 -15.54 -2.57 -7.45
CA ARG A 11 -14.33 -3.37 -7.69
C ARG A 11 -13.70 -3.89 -6.41
N ARG A 12 -14.16 -3.42 -5.26
CA ARG A 12 -13.69 -3.79 -3.94
C ARG A 12 -12.21 -3.45 -3.73
N VAL A 13 -11.86 -2.22 -4.06
CA VAL A 13 -10.48 -1.72 -4.00
C VAL A 13 -10.40 -0.36 -3.34
N VAL A 14 -9.44 -0.19 -2.44
CA VAL A 14 -9.02 1.10 -1.90
C VAL A 14 -7.74 1.49 -2.66
N HIS A 15 -7.77 2.58 -3.37
CA HIS A 15 -6.65 3.05 -4.17
C HIS A 15 -6.16 4.40 -3.66
N SER A 16 -4.90 4.45 -3.23
CA SER A 16 -4.26 5.67 -2.73
C SER A 16 -3.06 5.98 -3.60
N ALA A 17 -3.09 7.11 -4.31
CA ALA A 17 -1.99 7.55 -5.14
C ALA A 17 -1.33 8.76 -4.50
N PHE A 18 -0.13 8.57 -3.96
CA PHE A 18 0.67 9.65 -3.39
C PHE A 18 1.47 10.35 -4.48
N TYR A 19 1.71 11.65 -4.31
CA TYR A 19 2.47 12.43 -5.27
C TYR A 19 3.28 13.52 -4.57
N GLY A 20 4.33 13.99 -5.24
CA GLY A 20 5.17 15.07 -4.75
C GLY A 20 5.97 14.67 -3.52
N LYS A 21 6.07 15.59 -2.56
CA LYS A 21 6.75 15.34 -1.30
C LYS A 21 5.78 14.69 -0.32
N ILE A 22 6.19 13.58 0.27
CA ILE A 22 5.41 12.93 1.35
C ILE A 22 6.26 12.87 2.62
N THR A 23 5.61 13.13 3.75
CA THR A 23 6.23 13.12 5.07
C THR A 23 5.67 12.00 5.93
N ASP A 24 6.34 11.74 7.06
CA ASP A 24 5.87 10.76 8.04
C ASP A 24 4.45 11.06 8.51
N ALA A 25 4.16 12.34 8.79
CA ALA A 25 2.84 12.74 9.29
C ALA A 25 1.74 12.44 8.28
N GLU A 26 2.01 12.68 7.01
CA GLU A 26 1.04 12.43 5.94
C GLU A 26 0.78 10.94 5.75
N LEU A 27 1.83 10.14 5.80
CA LEU A 27 1.71 8.70 5.67
C LEU A 27 0.96 8.10 6.87
N LEU A 28 1.32 8.52 8.09
CA LEU A 28 0.67 8.03 9.31
C LEU A 28 -0.79 8.48 9.40
N GLY A 29 -1.11 9.67 8.92
CA GLY A 29 -2.47 10.22 8.94
C GLY A 29 -3.40 9.62 7.90
N HIS A 30 -2.87 8.97 6.89
CA HIS A 30 -3.68 8.42 5.79
C HIS A 30 -4.65 7.33 6.25
N ARG A 31 -4.27 6.57 7.25
CA ARG A 31 -5.10 5.53 7.86
C ARG A 31 -6.46 6.08 8.34
N LYS A 32 -6.42 7.21 9.02
CA LYS A 32 -7.62 7.86 9.54
C LYS A 32 -8.55 8.29 8.40
N ARG A 33 -7.99 8.75 7.32
CA ARG A 33 -8.74 9.19 6.16
C ARG A 33 -9.47 8.01 5.50
N ILE A 34 -8.80 6.87 5.36
CA ILE A 34 -9.44 5.65 4.85
C ILE A 34 -10.56 5.21 5.79
N ALA A 35 -10.29 5.15 7.09
CA ALA A 35 -11.25 4.67 8.09
C ALA A 35 -12.52 5.52 8.14
N SER A 36 -12.43 6.80 7.80
CA SER A 36 -13.59 7.70 7.83
C SER A 36 -14.40 7.72 6.54
N ASP A 37 -13.96 7.04 5.49
CA ASP A 37 -14.68 6.98 4.23
C ASP A 37 -15.83 5.97 4.31
N SER A 38 -17.05 6.41 3.95
CA SER A 38 -18.24 5.55 4.07
C SER A 38 -18.24 4.35 3.13
N ASP A 39 -17.44 4.39 2.06
CA ASP A 39 -17.34 3.29 1.11
C ASP A 39 -16.29 2.25 1.52
N PHE A 40 -15.55 2.51 2.59
CA PHE A 40 -14.50 1.59 3.04
C PHE A 40 -15.08 0.30 3.61
N ASN A 41 -14.49 -0.81 3.21
CA ASN A 41 -14.78 -2.13 3.76
C ASN A 41 -13.46 -2.85 4.02
N PRO A 42 -13.24 -3.42 5.23
CA PRO A 42 -11.99 -4.11 5.55
C PRO A 42 -11.63 -5.29 4.64
N GLN A 43 -12.60 -5.81 3.91
CA GLN A 43 -12.37 -6.92 2.97
C GLN A 43 -11.80 -6.47 1.62
N PHE A 44 -11.78 -5.17 1.36
CA PHE A 44 -11.28 -4.64 0.09
C PHE A 44 -9.77 -4.81 -0.04
N ALA A 45 -9.29 -4.88 -1.27
CA ALA A 45 -7.86 -4.83 -1.56
C ALA A 45 -7.36 -3.41 -1.35
N ASP A 46 -6.10 -3.28 -0.92
CA ASP A 46 -5.45 -2.01 -0.65
C ASP A 46 -4.30 -1.80 -1.63
N ILE A 47 -4.41 -0.78 -2.48
CA ILE A 47 -3.34 -0.40 -3.40
C ILE A 47 -2.81 0.95 -3.00
N VAL A 48 -1.51 1.03 -2.76
CA VAL A 48 -0.80 2.28 -2.45
C VAL A 48 0.22 2.53 -3.53
N ASP A 49 0.02 3.60 -4.30
CA ASP A 49 0.84 3.91 -5.47
C ASP A 49 1.74 5.10 -5.17
N PHE A 50 3.05 4.86 -5.17
CA PHE A 50 4.07 5.89 -4.97
C PHE A 50 4.78 6.28 -6.27
N SER A 51 4.20 5.96 -7.42
CA SER A 51 4.85 6.22 -8.71
C SER A 51 5.13 7.70 -8.95
N ASP A 52 4.29 8.59 -8.42
CA ASP A 52 4.41 10.03 -8.64
C ASP A 52 5.04 10.78 -7.46
N VAL A 53 5.60 10.07 -6.51
CA VAL A 53 6.35 10.67 -5.39
C VAL A 53 7.70 11.13 -5.91
N THR A 54 8.01 12.41 -5.67
CA THR A 54 9.27 13.02 -6.08
C THR A 54 10.24 13.24 -4.92
N ASP A 55 9.72 13.35 -3.70
CA ASP A 55 10.53 13.56 -2.51
C ASP A 55 9.99 12.72 -1.35
N PRO A 56 10.52 11.51 -1.16
CA PRO A 56 10.10 10.63 -0.07
C PRO A 56 10.81 11.00 1.23
N ALA A 57 10.22 11.92 2.00
CA ALA A 57 10.73 12.34 3.30
C ALA A 57 10.15 11.45 4.41
N ILE A 58 10.35 10.14 4.29
CA ILE A 58 9.80 9.13 5.20
C ILE A 58 10.96 8.44 5.92
N THR A 59 10.84 8.31 7.24
CA THR A 59 11.85 7.66 8.07
C THR A 59 11.53 6.19 8.29
N GLU A 60 12.55 5.41 8.62
CA GLU A 60 12.36 4.02 9.01
C GLU A 60 11.55 3.91 10.30
N SER A 61 11.69 4.90 11.18
CA SER A 61 10.90 4.98 12.42
C SER A 61 9.40 5.03 12.13
N ALA A 62 8.99 5.82 11.13
CA ALA A 62 7.58 5.87 10.72
C ALA A 62 7.11 4.55 10.14
N ILE A 63 7.95 3.88 9.37
CA ILE A 63 7.62 2.55 8.84
C ILE A 63 7.40 1.55 9.97
N GLY A 64 8.26 1.58 10.98
CA GLY A 64 8.09 0.74 12.17
C GLY A 64 6.79 1.01 12.91
N ALA A 65 6.43 2.29 13.06
CA ALA A 65 5.19 2.69 13.72
C ALA A 65 3.96 2.22 12.93
N LEU A 66 4.00 2.36 11.60
CA LEU A 66 2.92 1.87 10.74
C LEU A 66 2.75 0.36 10.85
N ALA A 67 3.84 -0.37 10.86
CA ALA A 67 3.81 -1.84 10.95
C ALA A 67 3.29 -2.32 12.31
N ALA A 68 3.54 -1.54 13.37
CA ALA A 68 3.09 -1.86 14.72
C ALA A 68 1.60 -1.56 14.93
N ASN A 69 1.02 -0.67 14.13
CA ASN A 69 -0.40 -0.35 14.24
C ASN A 69 -1.25 -1.50 13.69
N PRO A 70 -2.40 -1.77 14.32
CA PRO A 70 -3.34 -2.75 13.77
C PRO A 70 -3.77 -2.36 12.36
N SER A 71 -3.88 -3.34 11.48
CA SER A 71 -4.39 -3.09 10.14
C SER A 71 -5.87 -2.74 10.17
N LEU A 72 -6.28 -1.79 9.33
CA LEU A 72 -7.69 -1.50 9.08
C LEU A 72 -8.35 -2.61 8.27
N PHE A 73 -7.56 -3.35 7.52
CA PHE A 73 -8.03 -4.36 6.58
C PHE A 73 -8.06 -5.72 7.24
N SER A 74 -8.90 -6.59 6.69
CA SER A 74 -8.90 -8.01 7.08
C SER A 74 -7.52 -8.62 6.86
N SER A 75 -7.13 -9.58 7.68
CA SER A 75 -5.85 -10.28 7.52
C SER A 75 -5.72 -11.00 6.18
N SER A 76 -6.84 -11.36 5.55
CA SER A 76 -6.85 -11.99 4.23
C SER A 76 -6.82 -10.98 3.08
N ALA A 77 -6.96 -9.68 3.36
CA ALA A 77 -6.97 -8.67 2.31
C ALA A 77 -5.61 -8.58 1.62
N ILE A 78 -5.65 -8.29 0.33
CA ILE A 78 -4.44 -8.10 -0.47
C ILE A 78 -3.99 -6.65 -0.33
N HIS A 79 -2.70 -6.46 -0.02
CA HIS A 79 -2.06 -5.16 0.04
C HIS A 79 -0.99 -5.09 -1.03
N ILE A 80 -1.03 -4.07 -1.86
CA ILE A 80 -0.04 -3.89 -2.93
C ILE A 80 0.54 -2.48 -2.84
N VAL A 81 1.85 -2.39 -2.74
CA VAL A 81 2.59 -1.13 -2.79
C VAL A 81 3.30 -1.06 -4.13
N ILE A 82 3.05 -0.01 -4.89
CA ILE A 82 3.72 0.27 -6.16
C ILE A 82 4.81 1.29 -5.88
N ALA A 83 6.06 0.88 -6.02
CA ALA A 83 7.22 1.70 -5.66
C ALA A 83 8.33 1.56 -6.71
N PRO A 84 8.27 2.34 -7.81
CA PRO A 84 9.30 2.28 -8.84
C PRO A 84 10.67 2.75 -8.37
N ALA A 85 10.70 3.77 -7.48
CA ALA A 85 11.96 4.32 -6.98
C ALA A 85 12.57 3.41 -5.91
N ALA A 86 13.89 3.25 -5.94
CA ALA A 86 14.61 2.35 -5.05
C ALA A 86 14.39 2.67 -3.56
N VAL A 87 14.35 3.94 -3.19
CA VAL A 87 14.12 4.36 -1.80
C VAL A 87 12.77 3.87 -1.30
N MET A 88 11.71 4.11 -2.05
CA MET A 88 10.37 3.69 -1.66
C MET A 88 10.22 2.17 -1.70
N PHE A 89 10.86 1.52 -2.64
CA PHE A 89 10.84 0.07 -2.73
C PHE A 89 11.47 -0.56 -1.47
N ARG A 90 12.60 -0.02 -1.01
CA ARG A 90 13.24 -0.50 0.22
C ARG A 90 12.37 -0.28 1.45
N LEU A 91 11.72 0.88 1.54
CA LEU A 91 10.82 1.18 2.65
C LEU A 91 9.61 0.23 2.65
N GLY A 92 9.07 -0.04 1.47
CA GLY A 92 7.98 -1.00 1.31
C GLY A 92 8.39 -2.42 1.70
N ALA A 93 9.58 -2.84 1.30
CA ALA A 93 10.12 -4.16 1.67
C ALA A 93 10.34 -4.27 3.19
N LYS A 94 10.78 -3.20 3.83
CA LYS A 94 10.95 -3.14 5.29
C LYS A 94 9.60 -3.27 5.98
N PHE A 95 8.60 -2.54 5.50
CA PHE A 95 7.24 -2.65 6.03
C PHE A 95 6.70 -4.07 5.90
N LYS A 96 6.87 -4.68 4.74
CA LYS A 96 6.44 -6.06 4.49
C LYS A 96 7.05 -7.03 5.52
N GLU A 97 8.34 -6.89 5.76
CA GLU A 97 9.05 -7.72 6.72
C GLU A 97 8.48 -7.55 8.14
N LEU A 98 8.28 -6.30 8.57
CA LEU A 98 7.80 -5.99 9.91
C LEU A 98 6.33 -6.34 10.12
N ALA A 99 5.52 -6.28 9.06
CA ALA A 99 4.07 -6.47 9.15
C ALA A 99 3.62 -7.87 8.70
N GLN A 100 4.53 -8.78 8.50
CA GLN A 100 4.27 -10.09 7.90
C GLN A 100 3.18 -10.90 8.60
N SER A 101 3.15 -10.85 9.93
CA SER A 101 2.16 -11.62 10.70
C SER A 101 0.75 -11.04 10.63
N SER A 102 0.63 -9.72 10.51
CA SER A 102 -0.67 -9.04 10.48
C SER A 102 -1.19 -8.80 9.06
N ARG A 103 -0.29 -8.79 8.08
CA ARG A 103 -0.61 -8.55 6.67
C ARG A 103 0.11 -9.57 5.78
N PRO A 104 -0.33 -10.84 5.83
CA PRO A 104 0.39 -11.92 5.12
C PRO A 104 0.33 -11.80 3.60
N ASN A 105 -0.68 -11.10 3.06
CA ASN A 105 -0.83 -10.92 1.61
C ASN A 105 -0.35 -9.53 1.17
N PHE A 106 0.86 -9.19 1.55
CA PHE A 106 1.48 -7.90 1.26
C PHE A 106 2.51 -8.04 0.15
N TYR A 107 2.38 -7.22 -0.90
CA TYR A 107 3.25 -7.25 -2.07
C TYR A 107 3.84 -5.88 -2.33
N VAL A 108 5.13 -5.84 -2.67
CA VAL A 108 5.81 -4.62 -3.11
C VAL A 108 6.24 -4.85 -4.55
N VAL A 109 5.76 -4.01 -5.45
CA VAL A 109 6.03 -4.14 -6.88
C VAL A 109 6.57 -2.82 -7.43
N LYS A 110 7.14 -2.85 -8.63
CA LYS A 110 7.74 -1.68 -9.25
C LYS A 110 6.84 -1.01 -10.27
N THR A 111 5.82 -1.70 -10.76
CA THR A 111 4.95 -1.19 -11.82
C THR A 111 3.49 -1.39 -11.51
N ARG A 112 2.66 -0.53 -12.10
CA ARG A 112 1.20 -0.67 -12.01
C ARG A 112 0.71 -1.96 -12.66
N ALA A 113 1.36 -2.38 -13.74
CA ALA A 113 1.01 -3.62 -14.43
C ALA A 113 1.15 -4.83 -13.51
N GLU A 114 2.24 -4.91 -12.75
CA GLU A 114 2.45 -5.97 -11.77
C GLU A 114 1.36 -5.96 -10.70
N ALA A 115 0.97 -4.76 -10.23
CA ALA A 115 -0.07 -4.62 -9.22
C ALA A 115 -1.41 -5.16 -9.73
N TYR A 116 -1.79 -4.81 -10.94
CA TYR A 116 -3.05 -5.26 -11.52
C TYR A 116 -3.06 -6.76 -11.78
N GLU A 117 -1.91 -7.33 -12.14
CA GLU A 117 -1.80 -8.79 -12.28
C GLU A 117 -2.10 -9.49 -10.96
N ILE A 118 -1.57 -8.98 -9.84
CA ILE A 118 -1.85 -9.53 -8.51
C ILE A 118 -3.34 -9.43 -8.20
N LEU A 119 -3.96 -8.28 -8.47
CA LEU A 119 -5.39 -8.09 -8.23
C LEU A 119 -6.24 -9.08 -9.01
N LEU A 120 -5.92 -9.30 -10.28
CA LEU A 120 -6.70 -10.17 -11.15
C LEU A 120 -6.55 -11.64 -10.79
N THR A 121 -5.35 -12.05 -10.37
CA THR A 121 -5.05 -13.46 -10.10
C THR A 121 -5.09 -13.82 -8.63
N GLY A 122 -5.02 -12.81 -7.75
CA GLY A 122 -4.88 -13.01 -6.30
C GLY A 122 -3.52 -13.55 -5.91
N ASN A 123 -2.55 -13.55 -6.82
CA ASN A 123 -1.23 -14.10 -6.61
C ASN A 123 -0.15 -13.15 -7.07
N LYS A 124 1.05 -13.36 -6.51
CA LYS A 124 2.26 -12.65 -6.93
C LYS A 124 2.50 -12.89 -8.43
N PRO A 125 2.92 -11.86 -9.17
CA PRO A 125 3.24 -12.02 -10.59
C PRO A 125 4.22 -13.15 -10.83
N GLN A 126 3.95 -13.94 -11.85
CA GLN A 126 4.83 -15.04 -12.23
C GLN A 126 5.94 -14.50 -13.13
N SER A 127 7.13 -14.45 -12.59
CA SER A 127 8.31 -14.08 -13.38
C SER A 127 8.95 -15.28 -14.05
N THR A 128 8.62 -16.47 -13.59
CA THR A 128 9.12 -17.71 -14.16
C THR A 128 7.98 -18.62 -14.54
N PRO A 129 8.04 -19.25 -15.68
CA PRO A 129 7.04 -20.25 -16.06
C PRO A 129 7.13 -21.46 -15.14
N HIS A 130 6.03 -22.06 -14.95
CA HIS A 130 5.93 -23.29 -14.16
C HIS A 130 5.62 -24.44 -15.05
#